data_ee568713702839628aa3b2f1aa6026cd
#
_entry.id   ee568713702839628aa3b2f1aa6026cd
#
_cell.length_a   1.000
_cell.length_b   1.000
_cell.length_c   1.000
_cell.angle_alpha   90.00
_cell.angle_beta   90.00
_cell.angle_gamma   90.00
#
_symmetry.space_group_name_H-M   'P 1'
#
loop_
_entity.id
_entity.type
_entity.pdbx_description
1 polymer ?
#
loop_
_entity_poly.entity_id
_entity_poly.type
_entity_poly.pdbx_seq_one_letter_code
_entity_poly.pdbx_strand_id
1 'polypeptide(L)'
;MKILVAVKRVIDYNVQVRVKEDGSGVVTENVKMSSNPPDDNAIEEAVKIKEAGKATEIVAITVGEEKSQETVRKALAVGADRGILIKTEGTVEPLAVAKVLQKIVDKEKPDLVFMGKQAIDDDCNQTGQMLSALLNWPQATF
;
A
#
# COMPACT_ATOMS: atom_id res chain seq x y z
N MET A 1 14.03 -10.40 -11.11
CA MET A 1 12.96 -9.38 -11.19
C MET A 1 12.81 -8.74 -9.82
N LYS A 2 12.67 -7.40 -9.77
CA LYS A 2 12.41 -6.63 -8.55
C LYS A 2 10.93 -6.27 -8.48
N ILE A 3 10.30 -6.51 -7.35
CA ILE A 3 8.87 -6.24 -7.14
C ILE A 3 8.72 -5.12 -6.10
N LEU A 4 7.94 -4.09 -6.41
CA LEU A 4 7.49 -3.08 -5.47
C LEU A 4 6.07 -3.41 -5.02
N VAL A 5 5.81 -3.44 -3.72
CA VAL A 5 4.48 -3.70 -3.17
C VAL A 5 4.03 -2.54 -2.31
N ALA A 6 2.93 -1.89 -2.70
CA ALA A 6 2.35 -0.83 -1.89
C ALA A 6 1.42 -1.41 -0.81
N VAL A 7 1.55 -0.91 0.41
CA VAL A 7 0.75 -1.35 1.57
C VAL A 7 0.17 -0.13 2.30
N LYS A 8 -1.09 -0.19 2.71
CA LYS A 8 -1.79 0.90 3.39
C LYS A 8 -2.15 0.51 4.82
N ARG A 9 -2.00 1.45 5.76
CA ARG A 9 -2.51 1.33 7.12
C ARG A 9 -3.97 1.80 7.15
N VAL A 10 -4.86 0.94 7.61
CA VAL A 10 -6.31 1.18 7.64
C VAL A 10 -6.90 0.82 9.00
N ILE A 11 -8.12 1.23 9.29
CA ILE A 11 -8.85 0.73 10.47
C ILE A 11 -9.01 -0.79 10.31
N ASP A 12 -8.72 -1.55 11.37
CA ASP A 12 -8.89 -3.00 11.38
C ASP A 12 -10.35 -3.37 11.10
N TYR A 13 -10.59 -4.29 10.19
CA TYR A 13 -11.92 -4.68 9.72
C TYR A 13 -12.84 -5.28 10.81
N ASN A 14 -12.26 -5.69 11.95
CA ASN A 14 -13.04 -6.16 13.09
C ASN A 14 -13.52 -5.01 14.00
N VAL A 15 -13.07 -3.79 13.77
CA VAL A 15 -13.46 -2.63 14.58
C VAL A 15 -14.83 -2.12 14.13
N GLN A 16 -15.71 -1.89 15.10
CA GLN A 16 -16.95 -1.17 14.83
C GLN A 16 -16.65 0.30 14.59
N VAL A 17 -16.76 0.73 13.33
CA VAL A 17 -16.50 2.11 12.91
C VAL A 17 -17.54 3.06 13.51
N ARG A 18 -17.10 4.20 14.02
CA ARG A 18 -17.95 5.27 14.55
C ARG A 18 -17.74 6.55 13.74
N VAL A 19 -18.83 7.19 13.37
CA VAL A 19 -18.81 8.51 12.72
C VAL A 19 -18.58 9.58 13.77
N LYS A 20 -17.80 10.62 13.43
CA LYS A 20 -17.63 11.79 14.28
C LYS A 20 -18.95 12.56 14.43
N GLU A 21 -19.14 13.21 15.56
CA GLU A 21 -20.38 13.96 15.85
C GLU A 21 -20.68 15.07 14.83
N ASP A 22 -19.65 15.68 14.27
CA ASP A 22 -19.75 16.72 13.25
C ASP A 22 -19.94 16.19 11.81
N GLY A 23 -19.97 14.86 11.62
CA GLY A 23 -20.12 14.23 10.31
C GLY A 23 -18.90 14.36 9.38
N SER A 24 -17.77 14.89 9.85
CA SER A 24 -16.58 15.16 9.02
C SER A 24 -15.78 13.91 8.64
N GLY A 25 -16.16 12.75 9.15
CA GLY A 25 -15.47 11.49 8.88
C GLY A 25 -15.67 10.48 10.00
N VAL A 26 -14.76 9.50 10.07
CA VAL A 26 -14.78 8.46 11.09
C VAL A 26 -13.80 8.74 12.21
N VAL A 27 -14.08 8.21 13.40
CA VAL A 27 -13.19 8.30 14.57
C VAL A 27 -12.01 7.36 14.34
N THR A 28 -10.80 7.90 14.32
CA THR A 28 -9.55 7.13 14.16
C THR A 28 -8.67 7.13 15.42
N GLU A 29 -9.00 7.99 16.40
CA GLU A 29 -8.27 8.06 17.66
C GLU A 29 -8.52 6.83 18.53
N ASN A 30 -7.43 6.23 19.04
CA ASN A 30 -7.48 5.03 19.89
C ASN A 30 -8.22 3.84 19.26
N VAL A 31 -8.25 3.79 17.93
CA VAL A 31 -8.84 2.69 17.16
C VAL A 31 -7.72 1.75 16.72
N LYS A 32 -7.98 0.45 16.81
CA LYS A 32 -7.06 -0.56 16.29
C LYS A 32 -6.91 -0.38 14.79
N MET A 33 -5.67 -0.28 14.33
CA MET A 33 -5.30 -0.19 12.92
C MET A 33 -4.63 -1.48 12.47
N SER A 34 -4.70 -1.78 11.19
CA SER A 34 -4.05 -2.94 10.58
C SER A 34 -3.54 -2.62 9.17
N SER A 35 -2.80 -3.55 8.60
CA SER A 35 -2.53 -3.56 7.16
C SER A 35 -3.83 -3.82 6.40
N ASN A 36 -4.02 -3.14 5.28
CA ASN A 36 -5.15 -3.37 4.38
C ASN A 36 -5.14 -4.83 3.87
N PRO A 37 -6.21 -5.63 4.06
CA PRO A 37 -6.21 -7.05 3.70
C PRO A 37 -5.89 -7.34 2.23
N PRO A 38 -6.40 -6.60 1.22
CA PRO A 38 -5.98 -6.79 -0.16
C PRO A 38 -4.48 -6.57 -0.41
N ASP A 39 -3.81 -5.71 0.38
CA ASP A 39 -2.36 -5.51 0.25
C ASP A 39 -1.58 -6.69 0.85
N ASP A 40 -2.14 -7.36 1.88
CA ASP A 40 -1.56 -8.58 2.42
C ASP A 40 -1.50 -9.67 1.34
N ASN A 41 -2.55 -9.81 0.51
CA ASN A 41 -2.54 -10.71 -0.64
C ASN A 41 -1.46 -10.33 -1.66
N ALA A 42 -1.26 -9.03 -1.90
CA ALA A 42 -0.23 -8.55 -2.81
C ALA A 42 1.19 -8.90 -2.32
N ILE A 43 1.46 -8.78 -1.01
CA ILE A 43 2.73 -9.21 -0.41
C ILE A 43 2.92 -10.73 -0.55
N GLU A 44 1.90 -11.52 -0.22
CA GLU A 44 1.95 -12.98 -0.34
C GLU A 44 2.27 -13.44 -1.77
N GLU A 45 1.64 -12.83 -2.78
CA GLU A 45 1.93 -13.17 -4.17
C GLU A 45 3.37 -12.77 -4.58
N ALA A 46 3.88 -11.64 -4.10
CA ALA A 46 5.27 -11.26 -4.34
C ALA A 46 6.24 -12.27 -3.71
N VAL A 47 5.96 -12.74 -2.49
CA VAL A 47 6.77 -13.75 -1.80
C VAL A 47 6.75 -15.08 -2.57
N LYS A 48 5.58 -15.55 -2.99
CA LYS A 48 5.46 -16.78 -3.82
C LYS A 48 6.29 -16.69 -5.11
N ILE A 49 6.27 -15.54 -5.79
CA ILE A 49 7.07 -15.31 -7.00
C ILE A 49 8.56 -15.36 -6.69
N LYS A 50 8.98 -14.84 -5.54
CA LYS A 50 10.37 -14.88 -5.09
C LYS A 50 10.80 -16.30 -4.71
N GLU A 51 9.99 -17.04 -3.97
CA GLU A 51 10.23 -18.44 -3.62
C GLU A 51 10.34 -19.33 -4.85
N ALA A 52 9.58 -19.03 -5.91
CA ALA A 52 9.68 -19.68 -7.20
C ALA A 52 10.96 -19.27 -8.00
N GLY A 53 11.85 -18.47 -7.42
CA GLY A 53 13.11 -18.04 -8.06
C GLY A 53 12.93 -17.00 -9.17
N LYS A 54 11.73 -16.43 -9.33
CA LYS A 54 11.42 -15.45 -10.41
C LYS A 54 11.64 -14.00 -9.99
N ALA A 55 11.65 -13.70 -8.71
CA ALA A 55 12.01 -12.40 -8.16
C ALA A 55 13.27 -12.49 -7.30
N THR A 56 14.05 -11.42 -7.28
CA THR A 56 15.31 -11.30 -6.52
C THR A 56 15.17 -10.35 -5.33
N GLU A 57 14.25 -9.40 -5.41
CA GLU A 57 14.02 -8.41 -4.36
C GLU A 57 12.55 -8.01 -4.31
N ILE A 58 12.02 -7.90 -3.09
CA ILE A 58 10.69 -7.36 -2.79
C ILE A 58 10.87 -6.11 -1.92
N VAL A 59 10.35 -4.98 -2.38
CA VAL A 59 10.37 -3.71 -1.65
C VAL A 59 8.94 -3.34 -1.26
N ALA A 60 8.66 -3.32 0.03
CA ALA A 60 7.37 -2.83 0.53
C ALA A 60 7.40 -1.32 0.72
N ILE A 61 6.33 -0.63 0.33
CA ILE A 61 6.22 0.82 0.48
C ILE A 61 4.88 1.23 1.06
N THR A 62 4.90 2.22 1.93
CA THR A 62 3.69 2.90 2.41
C THR A 62 3.87 4.42 2.34
N VAL A 63 2.76 5.11 2.11
CA VAL A 63 2.66 6.57 2.15
C VAL A 63 1.70 6.93 3.28
N GLY A 64 2.15 7.68 4.27
CA GLY A 64 1.32 8.03 5.41
C GLY A 64 2.10 8.59 6.59
N GLU A 65 1.44 8.69 7.73
CA GLU A 65 2.07 9.17 8.97
C GLU A 65 3.14 8.19 9.48
N GLU A 66 3.94 8.64 10.44
CA GLU A 66 4.99 7.84 11.10
C GLU A 66 4.52 6.45 11.54
N LYS A 67 3.30 6.36 12.09
CA LYS A 67 2.70 5.09 12.54
C LYS A 67 2.48 4.08 11.42
N SER A 68 2.43 4.50 10.15
CA SER A 68 2.27 3.62 9.00
C SER A 68 3.48 2.69 8.79
N GLN A 69 4.61 2.94 9.44
CA GLN A 69 5.75 2.01 9.48
C GLN A 69 5.35 0.60 9.94
N GLU A 70 4.28 0.46 10.73
CA GLU A 70 3.80 -0.84 11.22
C GLU A 70 3.41 -1.78 10.07
N THR A 71 2.78 -1.27 9.01
CA THR A 71 2.41 -2.07 7.84
C THR A 71 3.64 -2.52 7.05
N VAL A 72 4.64 -1.65 6.94
CA VAL A 72 5.92 -2.01 6.31
C VAL A 72 6.65 -3.08 7.12
N ARG A 73 6.66 -2.96 8.46
CA ARG A 73 7.26 -3.98 9.33
C ARG A 73 6.54 -5.32 9.21
N LYS A 74 5.21 -5.32 9.07
CA LYS A 74 4.45 -6.53 8.78
C LYS A 74 4.87 -7.15 7.45
N ALA A 75 4.97 -6.35 6.39
CA ALA A 75 5.42 -6.82 5.07
C ALA A 75 6.83 -7.43 5.13
N LEU A 76 7.76 -6.83 5.90
CA LEU A 76 9.09 -7.39 6.15
C LEU A 76 9.01 -8.73 6.88
N ALA A 77 8.14 -8.86 7.88
CA ALA A 77 7.95 -10.11 8.63
C ALA A 77 7.37 -11.23 7.76
N VAL A 78 6.58 -10.90 6.73
CA VAL A 78 6.03 -11.87 5.76
C VAL A 78 7.09 -12.31 4.75
N GLY A 79 8.04 -11.45 4.38
CA GLY A 79 9.11 -11.85 3.45
C GLY A 79 9.61 -10.77 2.49
N ALA A 80 9.18 -9.52 2.64
CA ALA A 80 9.78 -8.41 1.91
C ALA A 80 11.24 -8.18 2.38
N ASP A 81 12.11 -7.77 1.46
CA ASP A 81 13.54 -7.58 1.75
C ASP A 81 13.83 -6.18 2.33
N ARG A 82 13.11 -5.18 1.83
CA ARG A 82 13.26 -3.79 2.26
C ARG A 82 11.91 -3.11 2.43
N GLY A 83 11.89 -2.08 3.26
CA GLY A 83 10.72 -1.26 3.50
C GLY A 83 11.00 0.22 3.32
N ILE A 84 10.04 0.94 2.74
CA ILE A 84 10.09 2.38 2.53
C ILE A 84 8.84 3.01 3.17
N LEU A 85 9.04 3.98 4.02
CA LEU A 85 7.99 4.87 4.49
C LEU A 85 8.16 6.25 3.86
N ILE A 86 7.18 6.70 3.11
CA ILE A 86 7.07 8.10 2.69
C ILE A 86 6.18 8.81 3.69
N LYS A 87 6.82 9.60 4.55
CA LYS A 87 6.12 10.30 5.61
C LYS A 87 5.34 11.48 5.05
N THR A 88 4.06 11.53 5.40
CA THR A 88 3.14 12.63 5.08
C THR A 88 2.41 13.06 6.34
N GLU A 89 1.84 14.26 6.31
CA GLU A 89 0.93 14.76 7.33
C GLU A 89 -0.49 14.75 6.78
N GLY A 90 -1.42 14.22 7.56
CA GLY A 90 -2.84 14.15 7.18
C GLY A 90 -3.15 13.17 6.04
N THR A 91 -4.37 13.29 5.52
CA THR A 91 -4.88 12.42 4.45
C THR A 91 -4.29 12.81 3.09
N VAL A 92 -3.85 11.82 2.33
CA VAL A 92 -3.32 12.00 0.97
C VAL A 92 -4.23 11.29 -0.02
N GLU A 93 -4.72 12.07 -0.99
CA GLU A 93 -5.64 11.59 -2.02
C GLU A 93 -4.96 10.63 -3.03
N PRO A 94 -5.72 9.71 -3.68
CA PRO A 94 -5.18 8.67 -4.55
C PRO A 94 -4.23 9.18 -5.64
N LEU A 95 -4.54 10.30 -6.30
CA LEU A 95 -3.67 10.87 -7.34
C LEU A 95 -2.33 11.38 -6.76
N ALA A 96 -2.36 11.97 -5.58
CA ALA A 96 -1.12 12.42 -4.93
C ALA A 96 -0.25 11.22 -4.53
N VAL A 97 -0.86 10.15 -3.99
CA VAL A 97 -0.15 8.88 -3.72
C VAL A 97 0.43 8.30 -4.99
N ALA A 98 -0.33 8.25 -6.09
CA ALA A 98 0.17 7.74 -7.37
C ALA A 98 1.39 8.54 -7.89
N LYS A 99 1.38 9.87 -7.77
CA LYS A 99 2.53 10.73 -8.13
C LYS A 99 3.75 10.48 -7.25
N VAL A 100 3.56 10.23 -5.96
CA VAL A 100 4.64 9.85 -5.04
C VAL A 100 5.22 8.50 -5.44
N LEU A 101 4.36 7.51 -5.67
CA LEU A 101 4.76 6.17 -6.10
C LEU A 101 5.49 6.20 -7.45
N GLN A 102 5.08 7.05 -8.40
CA GLN A 102 5.79 7.25 -9.66
C GLN A 102 7.27 7.64 -9.41
N LYS A 103 7.53 8.57 -8.50
CA LYS A 103 8.91 8.98 -8.15
C LYS A 103 9.71 7.85 -7.51
N ILE A 104 9.03 7.00 -6.74
CA ILE A 104 9.68 5.83 -6.15
C ILE A 104 9.97 4.77 -7.20
N VAL A 105 9.05 4.53 -8.14
CA VAL A 105 9.29 3.64 -9.29
C VAL A 105 10.47 4.12 -10.12
N ASP A 106 10.57 5.43 -10.40
CA ASP A 106 11.70 6.04 -11.11
C ASP A 106 13.04 5.82 -10.38
N LYS A 107 13.02 5.83 -9.04
CA LYS A 107 14.20 5.64 -8.20
C LYS A 107 14.58 4.18 -8.02
N GLU A 108 13.60 3.35 -7.66
CA GLU A 108 13.79 1.94 -7.32
C GLU A 108 13.89 1.03 -8.55
N LYS A 109 13.31 1.46 -9.68
CA LYS A 109 13.26 0.75 -10.96
C LYS A 109 12.80 -0.71 -10.82
N PRO A 110 11.62 -0.94 -10.24
CA PRO A 110 11.06 -2.28 -10.17
C PRO A 110 10.62 -2.73 -11.57
N ASP A 111 10.58 -4.06 -11.76
CA ASP A 111 10.02 -4.67 -12.98
C ASP A 111 8.50 -4.84 -12.88
N LEU A 112 7.98 -4.89 -11.65
CA LEU A 112 6.58 -5.14 -11.35
C LEU A 112 6.15 -4.36 -10.11
N VAL A 113 4.94 -3.82 -10.14
CA VAL A 113 4.30 -3.19 -8.98
C VAL A 113 3.05 -3.98 -8.62
N PHE A 114 2.97 -4.43 -7.39
CA PHE A 114 1.77 -5.02 -6.81
C PHE A 114 1.08 -4.04 -5.87
N MET A 115 -0.22 -4.02 -5.92
CA MET A 115 -1.09 -3.27 -5.03
C MET A 115 -2.33 -4.11 -4.73
N GLY A 116 -2.86 -4.00 -3.53
CA GLY A 116 -4.18 -4.53 -3.25
C GLY A 116 -5.22 -3.94 -4.19
N LYS A 117 -6.26 -4.70 -4.51
CA LYS A 117 -7.33 -4.24 -5.39
C LYS A 117 -7.87 -2.87 -4.97
N GLN A 118 -8.11 -2.69 -3.66
CA GLN A 118 -8.64 -1.47 -3.06
C GLN A 118 -8.27 -1.39 -1.59
N ALA A 119 -8.37 -0.21 -0.99
CA ALA A 119 -8.26 -0.01 0.45
C ALA A 119 -9.67 -0.07 1.08
N ILE A 120 -9.81 -0.78 2.19
CA ILE A 120 -11.12 -1.00 2.84
C ILE A 120 -11.68 0.22 3.58
N ASP A 121 -10.90 1.29 3.70
CA ASP A 121 -11.30 2.53 4.36
C ASP A 121 -12.00 3.52 3.43
N ASP A 122 -11.66 3.55 2.15
CA ASP A 122 -12.21 4.50 1.18
C ASP A 122 -12.80 3.84 -0.08
N ASP A 123 -12.47 2.57 -0.34
CA ASP A 123 -12.91 1.79 -1.50
C ASP A 123 -12.73 2.47 -2.87
N CYS A 124 -11.85 3.47 -2.97
CA CYS A 124 -11.67 4.24 -4.19
C CYS A 124 -11.17 3.42 -5.38
N ASN A 125 -10.31 2.42 -5.14
CA ASN A 125 -9.72 1.57 -6.18
C ASN A 125 -9.14 2.37 -7.36
N GLN A 126 -8.41 3.45 -7.11
CA GLN A 126 -7.95 4.39 -8.14
C GLN A 126 -6.44 4.51 -8.24
N THR A 127 -5.70 4.32 -7.15
CA THR A 127 -4.27 4.62 -7.09
C THR A 127 -3.45 3.81 -8.09
N GLY A 128 -3.73 2.51 -8.22
CA GLY A 128 -3.00 1.62 -9.14
C GLY A 128 -3.20 2.00 -10.60
N GLN A 129 -4.45 2.28 -11.01
CA GLN A 129 -4.78 2.71 -12.36
C GLN A 129 -4.16 4.08 -12.69
N MET A 130 -4.17 5.02 -11.75
CA MET A 130 -3.51 6.31 -11.91
C MET A 130 -1.99 6.16 -12.02
N LEU A 131 -1.38 5.29 -11.23
CA LEU A 131 0.05 5.00 -11.30
C LEU A 131 0.41 4.40 -12.66
N SER A 132 -0.34 3.41 -13.12
CA SER A 132 -0.16 2.80 -14.44
C SER A 132 -0.18 3.84 -15.55
N ALA A 133 -1.17 4.75 -15.54
CA ALA A 133 -1.28 5.84 -16.50
C ALA A 133 -0.07 6.80 -16.43
N LEU A 134 0.36 7.20 -15.22
CA LEU A 134 1.50 8.09 -15.03
C LEU A 134 2.82 7.48 -15.50
N LEU A 135 2.97 6.17 -15.39
CA LEU A 135 4.16 5.42 -15.83
C LEU A 135 4.09 4.99 -17.29
N ASN A 136 2.93 5.10 -17.93
CA ASN A 136 2.64 4.47 -19.21
C ASN A 136 2.94 2.95 -19.21
N TRP A 137 2.60 2.29 -18.11
CA TRP A 137 2.76 0.86 -17.92
C TRP A 137 1.43 0.13 -18.14
N PRO A 138 1.48 -1.13 -18.60
CA PRO A 138 0.27 -1.95 -18.64
C PRO A 138 -0.23 -2.23 -17.22
N GLN A 139 -1.53 -2.49 -17.09
CA GLN A 139 -2.17 -2.88 -15.85
C GLN A 139 -3.01 -4.13 -16.01
N ALA A 140 -3.06 -4.94 -14.97
CA ALA A 140 -4.01 -6.02 -14.81
C ALA A 140 -4.78 -5.74 -13.51
N THR A 141 -6.07 -5.50 -13.62
CA THR A 141 -6.96 -5.13 -12.52
C THR A 141 -8.05 -6.18 -12.34
N PHE A 142 -8.41 -6.48 -11.07
CA PHE A 142 -9.32 -7.55 -10.62
C PHE A 142 -8.80 -8.97 -10.76
#